data_6415fb4990768a8d253d7533c1b721d3
#
_entry.id   6415fb4990768a8d253d7533c1b721d3
#
_cell.length_a   1.000
_cell.length_b   1.000
_cell.length_c   1.000
_cell.angle_alpha   90.00
_cell.angle_beta   90.00
_cell.angle_gamma   90.00
#
_symmetry.space_group_name_H-M   'P 1'
#
loop_
_entity.id
_entity.type
_entity.pdbx_description
1 polymer ?
#
loop_
_entity_poly.entity_id
_entity_poly.type
_entity_poly.pdbx_seq_one_letter_code
_entity_poly.pdbx_strand_id
1 'polypeptide(L)'
;GLAGLMVPLAVALRSIPIVTTAPLIVLLLGRGAAGTVTLVALMVFFPTLVACRHGLRQSPGPILDLFRSHGAGPLRQMWHLRIPAMLPALFASARMGVPAAILAATVVEWLATGRGLGNLMALSASLSDYTMLWLTVVAVTLMSGLFHAAVAGVEGRVLAVMAPEQMRP
;
A
#
# COMPACT_ATOMS: atom_id res chain seq x y z
N GLY A 1 -14.91 21.09 -4.21
CA GLY A 1 -15.31 20.30 -3.05
C GLY A 1 -14.16 19.57 -2.41
N LEU A 2 -14.35 18.95 -1.26
CA LEU A 2 -13.36 18.18 -0.47
C LEU A 2 -12.49 17.23 -1.32
N ALA A 3 -13.09 16.60 -2.36
CA ALA A 3 -12.36 15.72 -3.28
C ALA A 3 -11.26 16.43 -4.10
N GLY A 4 -11.37 17.73 -4.32
CA GLY A 4 -10.34 18.52 -5.02
C GLY A 4 -9.12 18.83 -4.14
N LEU A 5 -9.30 18.92 -2.83
CA LEU A 5 -8.24 19.18 -1.87
C LEU A 5 -7.49 17.90 -1.45
N MET A 6 -8.16 16.74 -1.49
CA MET A 6 -7.56 15.47 -1.07
C MET A 6 -6.38 15.04 -1.95
N VAL A 7 -6.44 15.28 -3.25
CA VAL A 7 -5.36 14.88 -4.16
C VAL A 7 -4.10 15.74 -3.97
N PRO A 8 -4.17 17.08 -3.96
CA PRO A 8 -3.00 17.92 -3.66
C PRO A 8 -2.41 17.62 -2.28
N LEU A 9 -3.27 17.39 -1.26
CA LEU A 9 -2.81 17.05 0.08
C LEU A 9 -2.09 15.69 0.12
N ALA A 10 -2.64 14.68 -0.58
CA ALA A 10 -2.01 13.38 -0.71
C ALA A 10 -0.64 13.45 -1.40
N VAL A 11 -0.52 14.29 -2.43
CA VAL A 11 0.76 14.54 -3.14
C VAL A 11 1.74 15.26 -2.23
N ALA A 12 1.29 16.29 -1.50
CA ALA A 12 2.13 17.04 -0.58
C ALA A 12 2.67 16.14 0.55
N LEU A 13 1.82 15.32 1.17
CA LEU A 13 2.23 14.37 2.21
C LEU A 13 3.21 13.31 1.70
N ARG A 14 3.06 12.86 0.46
CA ARG A 14 4.00 11.93 -0.17
C ARG A 14 5.37 12.57 -0.48
N SER A 15 5.43 13.88 -0.60
CA SER A 15 6.67 14.62 -0.88
C SER A 15 7.57 14.75 0.35
N ILE A 16 7.04 14.49 1.56
CA ILE A 16 7.84 14.53 2.78
C ILE A 16 8.70 13.27 2.87
N PRO A 17 10.05 13.39 2.94
CA PRO A 17 10.91 12.23 3.03
C PRO A 17 10.65 11.43 4.32
N ILE A 18 10.49 10.11 4.19
CA ILE A 18 10.26 9.23 5.34
C ILE A 18 11.36 9.32 6.40
N VAL A 19 12.60 9.56 5.95
CA VAL A 19 13.77 9.72 6.82
C VAL A 19 13.59 10.88 7.81
N THR A 20 12.90 11.95 7.40
CA THR A 20 12.66 13.12 8.27
C THR A 20 11.44 12.94 9.15
N THR A 21 10.44 12.19 8.72
CA THR A 21 9.19 11.98 9.47
C THR A 21 9.29 10.85 10.50
N ALA A 22 10.13 9.84 10.26
CA ALA A 22 10.28 8.70 11.15
C ALA A 22 10.65 9.10 12.59
N PRO A 23 11.67 9.94 12.85
CA PRO A 23 12.01 10.37 14.21
C PRO A 23 10.89 11.18 14.87
N LEU A 24 10.17 12.02 14.11
CA LEU A 24 9.06 12.82 14.63
C LEU A 24 7.89 11.95 15.08
N ILE A 25 7.52 10.95 14.29
CA ILE A 25 6.43 10.02 14.63
C ILE A 25 6.82 9.18 15.86
N VAL A 26 8.06 8.72 15.92
CA VAL A 26 8.55 7.97 17.09
C VAL A 26 8.61 8.86 18.34
N LEU A 27 8.92 10.15 18.20
CA LEU A 27 8.88 11.10 19.32
C LEU A 27 7.43 11.28 19.86
N LEU A 28 6.43 11.30 18.97
CA LEU A 28 5.03 11.51 19.34
C LEU A 28 4.36 10.24 19.87
N LEU A 29 4.63 9.09 19.26
CA LEU A 29 3.95 7.82 19.55
C LEU A 29 4.79 6.84 20.37
N GLY A 30 6.03 7.21 20.69
CA GLY A 30 6.97 6.37 21.39
C GLY A 30 7.74 5.38 20.49
N ARG A 31 8.80 4.80 21.06
CA ARG A 31 9.63 3.77 20.41
C ARG A 31 8.90 2.42 20.46
N GLY A 32 8.24 2.04 19.38
CA GLY A 32 7.53 0.76 19.34
C GLY A 32 6.80 0.51 18.04
N ALA A 33 6.06 -0.59 18.01
CA ALA A 33 5.29 -0.99 16.83
C ALA A 33 4.26 0.06 16.38
N ALA A 34 3.69 0.83 17.33
CA ALA A 34 2.68 1.84 17.02
C ALA A 34 3.22 2.93 16.08
N GLY A 35 4.42 3.47 16.33
CA GLY A 35 5.05 4.46 15.46
C GLY A 35 5.35 3.90 14.07
N THR A 36 5.93 2.70 13.99
CA THR A 36 6.23 2.03 12.72
C THR A 36 4.97 1.76 11.92
N VAL A 37 3.95 1.17 12.54
CA VAL A 37 2.67 0.86 11.88
C VAL A 37 1.98 2.13 11.38
N THR A 38 1.94 3.18 12.18
CA THR A 38 1.34 4.47 11.77
C THR A 38 2.03 5.04 10.54
N LEU A 39 3.35 5.06 10.53
CA LEU A 39 4.11 5.63 9.43
C LEU A 39 3.96 4.81 8.15
N VAL A 40 4.05 3.47 8.25
CA VAL A 40 3.83 2.55 7.13
C VAL A 40 2.40 2.70 6.59
N ALA A 41 1.40 2.75 7.48
CA ALA A 41 0.01 2.95 7.09
C ALA A 41 -0.19 4.26 6.31
N LEU A 42 0.38 5.37 6.78
CA LEU A 42 0.31 6.66 6.08
C LEU A 42 0.97 6.59 4.70
N MET A 43 2.11 5.91 4.57
CA MET A 43 2.80 5.77 3.29
C MET A 43 1.99 5.00 2.24
N VAL A 44 1.33 3.92 2.65
CA VAL A 44 0.57 3.05 1.73
C VAL A 44 -0.83 3.59 1.50
N PHE A 45 -1.42 4.27 2.47
CA PHE A 45 -2.80 4.75 2.41
C PHE A 45 -3.07 5.70 1.25
N PHE A 46 -2.26 6.74 1.09
CA PHE A 46 -2.52 7.76 0.06
C PHE A 46 -2.38 7.24 -1.38
N PRO A 47 -1.33 6.49 -1.75
CA PRO A 47 -1.25 5.87 -3.08
C PRO A 47 -2.43 4.94 -3.35
N THR A 48 -2.82 4.14 -2.36
CA THR A 48 -3.96 3.22 -2.47
C THR A 48 -5.28 3.97 -2.65
N LEU A 49 -5.51 5.05 -1.88
CA LEU A 49 -6.70 5.89 -2.03
C LEU A 49 -6.81 6.49 -3.44
N VAL A 50 -5.69 6.99 -3.99
CA VAL A 50 -5.64 7.54 -5.34
C VAL A 50 -5.93 6.45 -6.39
N ALA A 51 -5.33 5.27 -6.26
CA ALA A 51 -5.57 4.13 -7.14
C ALA A 51 -7.04 3.68 -7.11
N CYS A 52 -7.62 3.54 -5.91
CA CYS A 52 -9.04 3.20 -5.74
C CYS A 52 -9.97 4.24 -6.38
N ARG A 53 -9.69 5.53 -6.15
CA ARG A 53 -10.47 6.62 -6.77
C ARG A 53 -10.39 6.57 -8.30
N HIS A 54 -9.21 6.27 -8.84
CA HIS A 54 -9.02 6.12 -10.29
C HIS A 54 -9.83 4.91 -10.80
N GLY A 55 -9.69 3.75 -10.15
CA GLY A 55 -10.44 2.54 -10.50
C GLY A 55 -11.96 2.72 -10.47
N LEU A 56 -12.50 3.44 -9.46
CA LEU A 56 -13.94 3.75 -9.39
C LEU A 56 -14.45 4.58 -10.58
N ARG A 57 -13.58 5.33 -11.25
CA ARG A 57 -13.92 6.15 -12.41
C ARG A 57 -13.77 5.42 -13.75
N GLN A 58 -13.11 4.27 -13.75
CA GLN A 58 -12.88 3.47 -14.96
C GLN A 58 -14.07 2.59 -15.36
N SER A 59 -15.22 2.71 -14.67
CA SER A 59 -16.43 1.96 -15.06
C SER A 59 -16.82 2.29 -16.49
N PRO A 60 -16.98 1.29 -17.39
CA PRO A 60 -17.33 1.51 -18.79
C PRO A 60 -18.67 2.25 -18.91
N GLY A 61 -18.67 3.34 -19.68
CA GLY A 61 -19.88 4.17 -19.91
C GLY A 61 -21.11 3.38 -20.35
N PRO A 62 -20.99 2.50 -21.36
CA PRO A 62 -22.10 1.69 -21.83
C PRO A 62 -22.73 0.81 -20.76
N ILE A 63 -21.93 0.22 -19.86
CA ILE A 63 -22.43 -0.60 -18.75
C ILE A 63 -23.13 0.27 -17.71
N LEU A 64 -22.61 1.46 -17.45
CA LEU A 64 -23.26 2.41 -16.55
C LEU A 64 -24.64 2.86 -17.09
N ASP A 65 -24.74 3.09 -18.38
CA ASP A 65 -26.01 3.47 -19.04
C ASP A 65 -27.01 2.33 -19.04
N LEU A 66 -26.56 1.09 -19.20
CA LEU A 66 -27.40 -0.10 -19.05
C LEU A 66 -27.94 -0.20 -17.59
N PHE A 67 -27.14 0.01 -16.57
CA PHE A 67 -27.62 0.03 -15.19
C PHE A 67 -28.68 1.13 -14.96
N ARG A 68 -28.48 2.30 -15.55
CA ARG A 68 -29.41 3.42 -15.46
C ARG A 68 -30.75 3.13 -16.19
N SER A 69 -30.72 2.54 -17.38
CA SER A 69 -31.92 2.18 -18.14
C SER A 69 -32.78 1.12 -17.42
N HIS A 70 -32.15 0.26 -16.60
CA HIS A 70 -32.84 -0.69 -15.72
C HIS A 70 -33.24 -0.11 -14.36
N GLY A 71 -33.18 1.22 -14.17
CA GLY A 71 -33.59 1.88 -12.94
C GLY A 71 -32.70 1.59 -11.73
N ALA A 72 -31.45 1.14 -11.94
CA ALA A 72 -30.53 0.87 -10.84
C ALA A 72 -30.12 2.17 -10.15
N GLY A 73 -30.44 2.28 -8.86
CA GLY A 73 -30.05 3.40 -8.02
C GLY A 73 -28.52 3.48 -7.77
N PRO A 74 -28.03 4.61 -7.24
CA PRO A 74 -26.60 4.87 -7.07
C PRO A 74 -25.89 3.83 -6.18
N LEU A 75 -26.55 3.33 -5.14
CA LEU A 75 -26.01 2.27 -4.28
C LEU A 75 -25.82 0.96 -5.05
N ARG A 76 -26.79 0.55 -5.86
CA ARG A 76 -26.69 -0.66 -6.66
C ARG A 76 -25.58 -0.56 -7.72
N GLN A 77 -25.42 0.61 -8.35
CA GLN A 77 -24.31 0.89 -9.26
C GLN A 77 -22.95 0.83 -8.54
N MET A 78 -22.87 1.33 -7.29
CA MET A 78 -21.64 1.29 -6.50
C MET A 78 -21.22 -0.16 -6.23
N TRP A 79 -22.11 -0.98 -5.69
CA TRP A 79 -21.77 -2.34 -5.25
C TRP A 79 -21.57 -3.32 -6.41
N HIS A 80 -22.35 -3.23 -7.49
CA HIS A 80 -22.33 -4.23 -8.56
C HIS A 80 -21.49 -3.82 -9.78
N LEU A 81 -21.13 -2.54 -9.90
CA LEU A 81 -20.33 -2.07 -11.03
C LEU A 81 -19.02 -1.43 -10.59
N ARG A 82 -19.10 -0.37 -9.76
CA ARG A 82 -17.92 0.47 -9.49
C ARG A 82 -16.91 -0.21 -8.56
N ILE A 83 -17.36 -0.91 -7.51
CA ILE A 83 -16.46 -1.63 -6.59
C ILE A 83 -15.76 -2.79 -7.32
N PRO A 84 -16.44 -3.69 -8.05
CA PRO A 84 -15.75 -4.70 -8.86
C PRO A 84 -14.78 -4.10 -9.89
N ALA A 85 -15.13 -3.02 -10.56
CA ALA A 85 -14.24 -2.34 -11.51
C ALA A 85 -12.99 -1.72 -10.85
N MET A 86 -13.07 -1.37 -9.58
CA MET A 86 -11.94 -0.80 -8.80
C MET A 86 -10.95 -1.87 -8.34
N LEU A 87 -11.37 -3.13 -8.17
CA LEU A 87 -10.55 -4.18 -7.56
C LEU A 87 -9.17 -4.37 -8.20
N PRO A 88 -9.02 -4.38 -9.53
CA PRO A 88 -7.69 -4.49 -10.14
C PRO A 88 -6.76 -3.34 -9.75
N ALA A 89 -7.27 -2.11 -9.69
CA ALA A 89 -6.49 -0.95 -9.28
C ALA A 89 -6.09 -1.02 -7.80
N LEU A 90 -6.99 -1.52 -6.94
CA LEU A 90 -6.70 -1.77 -5.52
C LEU A 90 -5.58 -2.79 -5.36
N PHE A 91 -5.66 -3.95 -6.03
CA PHE A 91 -4.65 -5.00 -5.92
C PHE A 91 -3.31 -4.58 -6.55
N ALA A 92 -3.34 -3.86 -7.68
CA ALA A 92 -2.13 -3.28 -8.26
C ALA A 92 -1.43 -2.34 -7.28
N SER A 93 -2.19 -1.46 -6.60
CA SER A 93 -1.67 -0.57 -5.57
C SER A 93 -1.13 -1.36 -4.35
N ALA A 94 -1.84 -2.40 -3.91
CA ALA A 94 -1.41 -3.24 -2.80
C ALA A 94 -0.08 -3.95 -3.11
N ARG A 95 0.08 -4.52 -4.31
CA ARG A 95 1.34 -5.16 -4.74
C ARG A 95 2.51 -4.20 -4.75
N MET A 96 2.31 -2.97 -5.24
CA MET A 96 3.33 -1.92 -5.21
C MET A 96 3.58 -1.41 -3.78
N GLY A 97 2.55 -1.43 -2.94
CA GLY A 97 2.61 -1.00 -1.55
C GLY A 97 3.43 -1.93 -0.64
N VAL A 98 3.46 -3.24 -0.92
CA VAL A 98 4.19 -4.21 -0.09
C VAL A 98 5.68 -3.89 0.03
N PRO A 99 6.47 -3.80 -1.06
CA PRO A 99 7.88 -3.47 -0.93
C PRO A 99 8.10 -2.07 -0.36
N ALA A 100 7.23 -1.10 -0.67
CA ALA A 100 7.31 0.23 -0.10
C ALA A 100 7.07 0.22 1.43
N ALA A 101 6.10 -0.56 1.91
CA ALA A 101 5.81 -0.72 3.33
C ALA A 101 6.99 -1.36 4.09
N ILE A 102 7.60 -2.39 3.52
CA ILE A 102 8.75 -3.08 4.11
C ILE A 102 9.97 -2.16 4.15
N LEU A 103 10.25 -1.44 3.06
CA LEU A 103 11.30 -0.43 3.04
C LEU A 103 11.06 0.62 4.12
N ALA A 104 9.84 1.14 4.22
CA ALA A 104 9.49 2.13 5.23
C ALA A 104 9.69 1.60 6.66
N ALA A 105 9.20 0.39 6.95
CA ALA A 105 9.39 -0.25 8.25
C ALA A 105 10.86 -0.41 8.58
N THR A 106 11.65 -0.93 7.64
CA THR A 106 13.11 -1.13 7.81
C THR A 106 13.84 0.20 8.10
N VAL A 107 13.49 1.28 7.39
CA VAL A 107 14.08 2.61 7.63
C VAL A 107 13.69 3.15 9.00
N VAL A 108 12.45 2.99 9.42
CA VAL A 108 11.99 3.44 10.76
C VAL A 108 12.67 2.64 11.86
N GLU A 109 12.80 1.32 11.68
CA GLU A 109 13.52 0.46 12.61
C GLU A 109 14.98 0.86 12.72
N TRP A 110 15.62 1.15 11.60
CA TRP A 110 17.01 1.61 11.54
C TRP A 110 17.22 2.92 12.31
N LEU A 111 16.38 3.92 12.01
CA LEU A 111 16.63 5.30 12.48
C LEU A 111 16.07 5.58 13.87
N ALA A 112 15.01 4.90 14.28
CA ALA A 112 14.21 5.44 15.38
C ALA A 112 13.78 4.43 16.45
N THR A 113 13.57 3.14 16.13
CA THR A 113 12.98 2.23 17.12
C THR A 113 13.99 1.46 17.97
N GLY A 114 15.18 1.21 17.44
CA GLY A 114 16.20 0.38 18.09
C GLY A 114 15.82 -1.11 18.14
N ARG A 115 14.87 -1.57 17.31
CA ARG A 115 14.38 -2.96 17.24
C ARG A 115 14.06 -3.31 15.80
N GLY A 116 14.02 -4.62 15.49
CA GLY A 116 13.66 -5.16 14.18
C GLY A 116 14.87 -5.37 13.26
N LEU A 117 14.57 -5.82 12.02
CA LEU A 117 15.60 -6.12 11.02
C LEU A 117 16.38 -4.87 10.58
N GLY A 118 15.70 -3.74 10.49
CA GLY A 118 16.35 -2.46 10.15
C GLY A 118 17.37 -2.02 11.19
N ASN A 119 17.06 -2.18 12.47
CA ASN A 119 18.03 -1.90 13.54
C ASN A 119 19.18 -2.91 13.54
N LEU A 120 18.90 -4.18 13.27
CA LEU A 120 19.93 -5.20 13.15
C LEU A 120 20.89 -4.89 11.99
N MET A 121 20.38 -4.41 10.85
CA MET A 121 21.21 -3.93 9.74
C MET A 121 22.12 -2.77 10.17
N ALA A 122 21.58 -1.78 10.91
CA ALA A 122 22.35 -0.64 11.39
C ALA A 122 23.47 -1.09 12.35
N LEU A 123 23.15 -1.97 13.29
CA LEU A 123 24.12 -2.50 14.25
C LEU A 123 25.20 -3.32 13.56
N SER A 124 24.84 -4.23 12.66
CA SER A 124 25.81 -5.03 11.90
C SER A 124 26.73 -4.17 11.05
N ALA A 125 26.21 -3.11 10.43
CA ALA A 125 27.02 -2.16 9.67
C ALA A 125 28.00 -1.41 10.58
N SER A 126 27.57 -0.96 11.77
CA SER A 126 28.43 -0.24 12.70
C SER A 126 29.54 -1.11 13.32
N LEU A 127 29.28 -2.41 13.45
CA LEU A 127 30.26 -3.40 13.94
C LEU A 127 31.10 -4.01 12.83
N SER A 128 30.91 -3.61 11.58
CA SER A 128 31.56 -4.21 10.38
C SER A 128 31.29 -5.72 10.24
N ASP A 129 30.16 -6.20 10.80
CA ASP A 129 29.71 -7.58 10.63
C ASP A 129 28.94 -7.71 9.31
N TYR A 130 29.69 -7.85 8.23
CA TYR A 130 29.14 -7.95 6.88
C TYR A 130 28.33 -9.23 6.68
N THR A 131 28.65 -10.32 7.39
CA THR A 131 27.90 -11.58 7.30
C THR A 131 26.48 -11.39 7.80
N MET A 132 26.32 -10.82 9.00
CA MET A 132 25.00 -10.55 9.58
C MET A 132 24.25 -9.48 8.78
N LEU A 133 24.95 -8.47 8.26
CA LEU A 133 24.35 -7.46 7.38
C LEU A 133 23.72 -8.09 6.13
N TRP A 134 24.46 -8.94 5.42
CA TRP A 134 23.93 -9.62 4.23
C TRP A 134 22.80 -10.59 4.55
N LEU A 135 22.87 -11.31 5.67
CA LEU A 135 21.80 -12.18 6.12
C LEU A 135 20.48 -11.40 6.35
N THR A 136 20.58 -10.23 6.98
CA THR A 136 19.39 -9.38 7.20
C THR A 136 18.84 -8.80 5.89
N VAL A 137 19.69 -8.40 4.95
CA VAL A 137 19.26 -7.96 3.60
C VAL A 137 18.50 -9.06 2.88
N VAL A 138 19.04 -10.28 2.87
CA VAL A 138 18.40 -11.44 2.27
C VAL A 138 17.05 -11.73 2.95
N ALA A 139 17.01 -11.71 4.29
CA ALA A 139 15.79 -11.95 5.05
C ALA A 139 14.68 -10.93 4.71
N VAL A 140 15.00 -9.63 4.66
CA VAL A 140 14.07 -8.56 4.28
C VAL A 140 13.59 -8.76 2.83
N THR A 141 14.49 -9.12 1.92
CA THR A 141 14.15 -9.35 0.51
C THR A 141 13.21 -10.54 0.35
N LEU A 142 13.50 -11.67 1.00
CA LEU A 142 12.65 -12.85 0.96
C LEU A 142 11.27 -12.56 1.57
N MET A 143 11.23 -11.86 2.72
CA MET A 143 9.98 -11.45 3.34
C MET A 143 9.15 -10.56 2.41
N SER A 144 9.78 -9.61 1.73
CA SER A 144 9.12 -8.75 0.74
C SER A 144 8.54 -9.56 -0.42
N GLY A 145 9.31 -10.50 -0.95
CA GLY A 145 8.87 -11.41 -2.02
C GLY A 145 7.69 -12.27 -1.60
N LEU A 146 7.73 -12.84 -0.39
CA LEU A 146 6.64 -13.66 0.16
C LEU A 146 5.34 -12.86 0.33
N PHE A 147 5.40 -11.67 0.90
CA PHE A 147 4.22 -10.82 1.04
C PHE A 147 3.68 -10.36 -0.32
N HIS A 148 4.56 -10.01 -1.25
CA HIS A 148 4.15 -9.67 -2.62
C HIS A 148 3.44 -10.87 -3.30
N ALA A 149 4.00 -12.07 -3.20
CA ALA A 149 3.39 -13.29 -3.75
C ALA A 149 2.05 -13.62 -3.07
N ALA A 150 1.94 -13.41 -1.75
CA ALA A 150 0.70 -13.61 -1.03
C ALA A 150 -0.40 -12.65 -1.52
N VAL A 151 -0.09 -11.37 -1.71
CA VAL A 151 -1.04 -10.39 -2.26
C VAL A 151 -1.45 -10.76 -3.68
N ALA A 152 -0.52 -11.19 -4.54
CA ALA A 152 -0.81 -11.64 -5.90
C ALA A 152 -1.70 -12.90 -5.90
N GLY A 153 -1.48 -13.82 -4.98
CA GLY A 153 -2.33 -15.01 -4.81
C GLY A 153 -3.76 -14.67 -4.38
N VAL A 154 -3.92 -13.71 -3.45
CA VAL A 154 -5.24 -13.22 -3.04
C VAL A 154 -5.93 -12.50 -4.19
N GLU A 155 -5.21 -11.62 -4.91
CA GLU A 155 -5.72 -10.93 -6.10
C GLU A 155 -6.30 -11.92 -7.11
N GLY A 156 -5.52 -12.95 -7.50
CA GLY A 156 -5.98 -13.94 -8.46
C GLY A 156 -7.28 -14.63 -8.03
N ARG A 157 -7.43 -14.97 -6.75
CA ARG A 157 -8.65 -15.59 -6.22
C ARG A 157 -9.85 -14.64 -6.23
N VAL A 158 -9.65 -13.40 -5.79
CA VAL A 158 -10.72 -12.40 -5.70
C VAL A 158 -11.19 -11.99 -7.07
N LEU A 159 -10.27 -11.73 -8.03
CA LEU A 159 -10.61 -11.35 -9.39
C LEU A 159 -11.29 -12.49 -10.16
N ALA A 160 -10.89 -13.75 -9.93
CA ALA A 160 -11.56 -14.90 -10.52
C ALA A 160 -13.05 -14.99 -10.15
N VAL A 161 -13.40 -14.57 -8.93
CA VAL A 161 -14.78 -14.62 -8.42
C VAL A 161 -15.56 -13.36 -8.79
N MET A 162 -14.94 -12.18 -8.68
CA MET A 162 -15.65 -10.90 -8.77
C MET A 162 -15.55 -10.19 -10.14
N ALA A 163 -14.55 -10.51 -10.94
CA ALA A 163 -14.30 -9.86 -12.22
C ALA A 163 -13.66 -10.83 -13.25
N PRO A 164 -14.32 -11.96 -13.57
CA PRO A 164 -13.75 -12.99 -14.45
C PRO A 164 -13.43 -12.50 -15.86
N GLU A 165 -14.16 -11.47 -16.34
CA GLU A 165 -13.94 -10.89 -17.67
C GLU A 165 -12.63 -10.08 -17.78
N GLN A 166 -12.08 -9.60 -16.66
CA GLN A 166 -10.85 -8.81 -16.63
C GLN A 166 -9.57 -9.68 -16.60
N MET A 167 -9.73 -10.99 -16.46
CA MET A 167 -8.61 -11.97 -16.49
C MET A 167 -8.42 -12.62 -17.87
N ARG A 168 -9.27 -12.32 -18.85
CA ARG A 168 -9.06 -12.78 -20.24
C ARG A 168 -8.00 -11.91 -20.91
N PRO A 169 -6.95 -12.50 -21.50
CA PRO A 169 -5.91 -11.76 -22.21
C PRO A 169 -6.45 -11.04 -23.44
#